data_034b80ff388777b21995ed6626909572
#
_entry.id   034b80ff388777b21995ed6626909572
#
_cell.length_a   1.000
_cell.length_b   1.000
_cell.length_c   1.000
_cell.angle_alpha   90.00
_cell.angle_beta   90.00
_cell.angle_gamma   90.00
#
_symmetry.space_group_name_H-M   'P 1'
#
loop_
_entity.id
_entity.type
_entity.pdbx_description
1 polymer ?
#
loop_
_entity_poly.entity_id
_entity_poly.type
_entity_poly.pdbx_seq_one_letter_code
_entity_poly.pdbx_strand_id
1 'polypeptide(L)'
;MTKVLFIDDGIDFDAETARQKPIGGAETAFVSLVEELAKLNIEVVVYNNCLNQGIVNNVTWKKLDRNILNEKFDCLVVNRGDKFLNFKKDCKKRFFWIHNPAKYLLKFRYLSKLFFNDFKIIFSSNYHKNTYPFWAPGKKIVIPYGVSTNIKVRKKTQPPPSSAIFTSNPLRELDWLLDR
;
A
#
# COMPACT_ATOMS: atom_id res chain seq x y z
N MET A 1 -17.92 -0.49 -15.92
CA MET A 1 -17.25 -1.00 -14.70
C MET A 1 -15.98 -0.20 -14.52
N THR A 2 -15.70 0.30 -13.32
CA THR A 2 -14.47 1.08 -13.09
C THR A 2 -13.29 0.13 -12.99
N LYS A 3 -12.22 0.41 -13.75
CA LYS A 3 -10.99 -0.38 -13.71
C LYS A 3 -9.90 0.38 -12.96
N VAL A 4 -9.32 -0.26 -11.94
CA VAL A 4 -8.24 0.30 -11.12
C VAL A 4 -6.97 -0.52 -11.33
N LEU A 5 -5.93 0.18 -11.70
CA LEU A 5 -4.59 -0.39 -11.85
C LEU A 5 -3.75 -0.07 -10.62
N PHE A 6 -3.23 -1.11 -9.96
CA PHE A 6 -2.25 -1.01 -8.89
C PHE A 6 -0.87 -1.39 -9.40
N ILE A 7 0.15 -0.62 -9.01
CA ILE A 7 1.55 -0.91 -9.35
C ILE A 7 2.38 -0.90 -8.06
N ASP A 8 3.13 -1.98 -7.85
CA ASP A 8 4.14 -2.07 -6.79
C ASP A 8 5.44 -2.66 -7.36
N ASP A 9 6.53 -1.91 -7.30
CA ASP A 9 7.86 -2.34 -7.74
C ASP A 9 8.78 -2.75 -6.57
N GLY A 10 8.19 -3.06 -5.42
CA GLY A 10 8.89 -3.48 -4.21
C GLY A 10 9.28 -4.96 -4.19
N ILE A 11 9.17 -5.57 -3.02
CA ILE A 11 9.48 -6.99 -2.81
C ILE A 11 8.50 -7.90 -3.54
N ASP A 12 8.90 -9.17 -3.69
CA ASP A 12 8.08 -10.20 -4.33
C ASP A 12 6.95 -10.64 -3.40
N PHE A 13 5.71 -10.45 -3.82
CA PHE A 13 4.52 -10.96 -3.14
C PHE A 13 3.33 -11.07 -4.10
N ASP A 14 2.37 -11.89 -3.73
CA ASP A 14 1.05 -12.01 -4.35
C ASP A 14 -0.02 -12.31 -3.27
N ALA A 15 -1.25 -12.55 -3.69
CA ALA A 15 -2.34 -12.87 -2.78
C ALA A 15 -2.07 -14.16 -1.98
N GLU A 16 -1.46 -15.18 -2.57
CA GLU A 16 -1.15 -16.44 -1.91
C GLU A 16 0.00 -16.30 -0.92
N THR A 17 1.00 -15.48 -1.25
CA THR A 17 2.12 -15.20 -0.36
C THR A 17 1.64 -14.72 1.02
N ALA A 18 0.65 -13.80 1.03
CA ALA A 18 0.09 -13.25 2.26
C ALA A 18 -0.62 -14.29 3.16
N ARG A 19 -1.07 -15.41 2.57
CA ARG A 19 -1.74 -16.51 3.28
C ARG A 19 -0.78 -17.58 3.78
N GLN A 20 0.31 -17.78 3.06
CA GLN A 20 1.25 -18.89 3.31
C GLN A 20 2.38 -18.51 4.26
N LYS A 21 2.78 -17.23 4.30
CA LYS A 21 3.90 -16.78 5.12
C LYS A 21 3.69 -15.35 5.62
N PRO A 22 4.34 -14.97 6.73
CA PRO A 22 4.36 -13.59 7.20
C PRO A 22 4.95 -12.67 6.13
N ILE A 23 4.25 -11.58 5.83
CA ILE A 23 4.71 -10.49 4.98
C ILE A 23 4.64 -9.17 5.75
N GLY A 24 5.23 -8.11 5.20
CA GLY A 24 5.20 -6.79 5.82
C GLY A 24 3.78 -6.21 5.94
N GLY A 25 3.58 -5.31 6.89
CA GLY A 25 2.29 -4.67 7.09
C GLY A 25 1.79 -3.88 5.88
N ALA A 26 2.71 -3.30 5.08
CA ALA A 26 2.36 -2.60 3.85
C ALA A 26 1.82 -3.55 2.77
N GLU A 27 2.45 -4.71 2.61
CA GLU A 27 2.02 -5.76 1.67
C GLU A 27 0.68 -6.36 2.11
N THR A 28 0.51 -6.63 3.40
CA THR A 28 -0.76 -7.11 3.96
C THR A 28 -1.89 -6.11 3.70
N ALA A 29 -1.64 -4.83 3.95
CA ALA A 29 -2.62 -3.77 3.69
C ALA A 29 -2.94 -3.66 2.18
N PHE A 30 -1.93 -3.82 1.32
CA PHE A 30 -2.09 -3.80 -0.13
C PHE A 30 -2.99 -4.95 -0.60
N VAL A 31 -2.66 -6.20 -0.24
CA VAL A 31 -3.46 -7.38 -0.61
C VAL A 31 -4.90 -7.24 -0.12
N SER A 32 -5.08 -6.86 1.15
CA SER A 32 -6.42 -6.66 1.72
C SER A 32 -7.23 -5.60 0.97
N LEU A 33 -6.60 -4.46 0.61
CA LEU A 33 -7.29 -3.39 -0.11
C LEU A 33 -7.74 -3.82 -1.50
N VAL A 34 -6.87 -4.47 -2.28
CA VAL A 34 -7.21 -4.85 -3.65
C VAL A 34 -8.31 -5.92 -3.67
N GLU A 35 -8.31 -6.85 -2.73
CA GLU A 35 -9.36 -7.86 -2.58
C GLU A 35 -10.70 -7.25 -2.16
N GLU A 36 -10.71 -6.31 -1.22
CA GLU A 36 -11.94 -5.63 -0.79
C GLU A 36 -12.52 -4.75 -1.92
N LEU A 37 -11.69 -4.08 -2.71
CA LEU A 37 -12.14 -3.32 -3.88
C LEU A 37 -12.78 -4.24 -4.93
N ALA A 38 -12.20 -5.41 -5.17
CA ALA A 38 -12.75 -6.38 -6.12
C ALA A 38 -14.14 -6.88 -5.69
N LYS A 39 -14.42 -7.00 -4.38
CA LYS A 39 -15.76 -7.33 -3.86
C LYS A 39 -16.80 -6.24 -4.14
N LEU A 40 -16.38 -5.01 -4.39
CA LEU A 40 -17.26 -3.87 -4.70
C LEU A 40 -17.56 -3.71 -6.21
N ASN A 41 -17.42 -4.77 -7.01
CA ASN A 41 -17.59 -4.77 -8.47
C ASN A 41 -16.65 -3.78 -9.18
N ILE A 42 -15.44 -3.59 -8.65
CA ILE A 42 -14.36 -2.85 -9.29
C ILE A 42 -13.43 -3.86 -9.96
N GLU A 43 -13.13 -3.67 -11.23
CA GLU A 43 -12.09 -4.45 -11.91
C GLU A 43 -10.72 -4.02 -11.37
N VAL A 44 -10.05 -4.91 -10.66
CA VAL A 44 -8.74 -4.63 -10.06
C VAL A 44 -7.67 -5.44 -10.76
N VAL A 45 -6.68 -4.73 -11.29
CA VAL A 45 -5.47 -5.32 -11.89
C VAL A 45 -4.26 -4.86 -11.12
N VAL A 46 -3.42 -5.79 -10.72
CA VAL A 46 -2.16 -5.55 -10.01
C VAL A 46 -0.99 -5.91 -10.90
N TYR A 47 -0.05 -4.99 -11.06
CA TYR A 47 1.27 -5.25 -11.63
C TYR A 47 2.32 -5.09 -10.54
N ASN A 48 2.96 -6.19 -10.19
CA ASN A 48 4.05 -6.22 -9.23
C ASN A 48 5.03 -7.36 -9.51
N ASN A 49 5.98 -7.59 -8.62
CA ASN A 49 6.89 -8.73 -8.68
C ASN A 49 6.20 -9.99 -8.12
N CYS A 50 5.02 -10.35 -8.63
CA CYS A 50 4.32 -11.54 -8.16
C CYS A 50 5.04 -12.82 -8.60
N LEU A 51 5.01 -13.82 -7.72
CA LEU A 51 5.55 -15.15 -8.03
C LEU A 51 4.61 -15.89 -8.97
N ASN A 52 3.31 -15.80 -8.72
CA ASN A 52 2.26 -16.44 -9.50
C ASN A 52 1.37 -15.37 -10.16
N GLN A 53 1.18 -15.50 -11.47
CA GLN A 53 0.23 -14.68 -12.21
C GLN A 53 -1.11 -15.40 -12.28
N GLY A 54 -2.21 -14.65 -12.34
CA GLY A 54 -3.55 -15.20 -12.47
C GLY A 54 -4.60 -14.39 -11.73
N ILE A 55 -5.77 -14.96 -11.58
CA ILE A 55 -6.89 -14.32 -10.88
C ILE A 55 -7.06 -14.99 -9.52
N VAL A 56 -6.93 -14.21 -8.47
CA VAL A 56 -7.15 -14.66 -7.07
C VAL A 56 -8.10 -13.67 -6.40
N ASN A 57 -9.20 -14.17 -5.82
CA ASN A 57 -10.25 -13.36 -5.18
C ASN A 57 -10.74 -12.19 -6.05
N ASN A 58 -10.97 -12.45 -7.34
CA ASN A 58 -11.41 -11.47 -8.35
C ASN A 58 -10.39 -10.34 -8.63
N VAL A 59 -9.15 -10.47 -8.16
CA VAL A 59 -8.03 -9.58 -8.48
C VAL A 59 -7.14 -10.24 -9.52
N THR A 60 -6.85 -9.54 -10.61
CA THR A 60 -5.92 -10.02 -11.64
C THR A 60 -4.49 -9.62 -11.28
N TRP A 61 -3.64 -10.61 -11.02
CA TRP A 61 -2.22 -10.43 -10.71
C TRP A 61 -1.36 -10.67 -11.93
N LYS A 62 -0.53 -9.72 -12.28
CA LYS A 62 0.39 -9.76 -13.42
C LYS A 62 1.79 -9.37 -12.98
N LYS A 63 2.78 -10.05 -13.56
CA LYS A 63 4.18 -9.68 -13.36
C LYS A 63 4.46 -8.32 -14.01
N LEU A 64 5.26 -7.51 -13.33
CA LEU A 64 5.64 -6.18 -13.80
C LEU A 64 6.53 -6.28 -15.04
N ASP A 65 5.97 -6.05 -16.21
CA ASP A 65 6.61 -6.10 -17.51
C ASP A 65 6.15 -4.97 -18.43
N ARG A 66 6.56 -4.99 -19.71
CA ARG A 66 6.19 -3.98 -20.70
C ARG A 66 4.70 -3.99 -21.08
N ASN A 67 3.98 -5.07 -20.84
CA ASN A 67 2.56 -5.18 -21.19
C ASN A 67 1.69 -4.17 -20.42
N ILE A 68 2.17 -3.69 -19.28
CA ILE A 68 1.51 -2.60 -18.52
C ILE A 68 1.26 -1.36 -19.37
N LEU A 69 2.08 -1.09 -20.41
CA LEU A 69 1.93 0.06 -21.31
C LEU A 69 0.64 0.00 -22.12
N ASN A 70 0.11 -1.18 -22.37
CA ASN A 70 -1.09 -1.42 -23.16
C ASN A 70 -2.37 -1.47 -22.32
N GLU A 71 -2.26 -1.44 -21.00
CA GLU A 71 -3.43 -1.47 -20.12
C GLU A 71 -4.23 -0.15 -20.21
N LYS A 72 -5.55 -0.30 -20.29
CA LYS A 72 -6.50 0.81 -20.17
C LYS A 72 -7.13 0.75 -18.80
N PHE A 73 -7.20 1.88 -18.09
CA PHE A 73 -7.75 1.97 -16.75
C PHE A 73 -8.25 3.38 -16.43
N ASP A 74 -9.17 3.48 -15.48
CA ASP A 74 -9.75 4.74 -15.02
C ASP A 74 -8.97 5.37 -13.88
N CYS A 75 -8.31 4.53 -13.08
CA CYS A 75 -7.61 4.94 -11.88
C CYS A 75 -6.26 4.21 -11.76
N LEU A 76 -5.22 4.96 -11.43
CA LEU A 76 -3.88 4.44 -11.15
C LEU A 76 -3.54 4.63 -9.67
N VAL A 77 -3.08 3.56 -9.04
CA VAL A 77 -2.50 3.59 -7.69
C VAL A 77 -1.07 3.09 -7.76
N VAL A 78 -0.11 3.98 -7.52
CA VAL A 78 1.31 3.64 -7.41
C VAL A 78 1.63 3.45 -5.94
N ASN A 79 2.17 2.29 -5.57
CA ASN A 79 2.56 1.97 -4.22
C ASN A 79 4.07 2.18 -4.02
N ARG A 80 4.46 3.03 -3.08
CA ARG A 80 5.83 3.26 -2.56
C ARG A 80 6.87 3.84 -3.52
N GLY A 81 7.07 3.25 -4.70
CA GLY A 81 8.15 3.58 -5.62
C GLY A 81 7.91 4.84 -6.45
N ASP A 82 8.96 5.45 -6.96
CA ASP A 82 8.84 6.66 -7.81
C ASP A 82 8.88 6.37 -9.32
N LYS A 83 9.23 5.14 -9.74
CA LYS A 83 9.41 4.80 -11.16
C LYS A 83 8.16 5.08 -12.00
N PHE A 84 6.98 4.78 -11.44
CA PHE A 84 5.71 4.87 -12.14
C PHE A 84 4.96 6.20 -11.93
N LEU A 85 5.53 7.18 -11.24
CA LEU A 85 4.91 8.49 -11.07
C LEU A 85 4.82 9.30 -12.38
N ASN A 86 5.58 8.94 -13.41
CA ASN A 86 5.45 9.52 -14.76
C ASN A 86 4.62 8.65 -15.71
N PHE A 87 4.07 7.54 -15.21
CA PHE A 87 3.37 6.56 -16.04
C PHE A 87 1.93 7.02 -16.37
N LYS A 88 1.50 6.85 -17.64
CA LYS A 88 0.13 7.12 -18.11
C LYS A 88 -0.43 8.48 -17.64
N LYS A 89 0.11 9.57 -18.17
CA LYS A 89 -0.30 10.94 -17.81
C LYS A 89 -1.74 11.30 -18.18
N ASP A 90 -2.36 10.56 -19.05
CA ASP A 90 -3.76 10.71 -19.50
C ASP A 90 -4.79 10.18 -18.50
N CYS A 91 -4.37 9.38 -17.51
CA CYS A 91 -5.26 8.86 -16.46
C CYS A 91 -5.71 9.97 -15.50
N LYS A 92 -7.04 10.17 -15.39
CA LYS A 92 -7.64 11.26 -14.59
C LYS A 92 -7.52 11.09 -13.10
N LYS A 93 -7.47 9.87 -12.59
CA LYS A 93 -7.41 9.57 -11.14
C LYS A 93 -6.11 8.86 -10.82
N ARG A 94 -5.17 9.59 -10.23
CA ARG A 94 -3.86 9.05 -9.88
C ARG A 94 -3.58 9.22 -8.40
N PHE A 95 -3.20 8.11 -7.77
CA PHE A 95 -2.90 8.05 -6.35
C PHE A 95 -1.49 7.50 -6.12
N PHE A 96 -0.80 8.09 -5.16
CA PHE A 96 0.49 7.62 -4.69
C PHE A 96 0.35 7.22 -3.23
N TRP A 97 0.39 5.91 -2.96
CA TRP A 97 0.20 5.37 -1.62
C TRP A 97 1.54 5.14 -0.94
N ILE A 98 1.73 5.79 0.21
CA ILE A 98 2.97 5.75 0.98
C ILE A 98 2.73 5.20 2.38
N HIS A 99 3.73 4.51 2.91
CA HIS A 99 3.64 3.81 4.19
C HIS A 99 4.64 4.32 5.23
N ASN A 100 5.74 4.93 4.78
CA ASN A 100 6.79 5.48 5.64
C ASN A 100 6.63 7.00 5.82
N PRO A 101 7.19 7.60 6.90
CA PRO A 101 7.21 9.04 7.07
C PRO A 101 7.70 9.76 5.81
N ALA A 102 6.96 10.78 5.37
CA ALA A 102 7.05 11.31 4.01
C ALA A 102 8.27 12.19 3.71
N LYS A 103 9.19 12.38 4.64
CA LYS A 103 10.43 13.18 4.43
C LYS A 103 11.23 12.73 3.20
N TYR A 104 11.22 11.44 2.86
CA TYR A 104 11.95 10.94 1.68
C TYR A 104 11.38 11.46 0.35
N LEU A 105 10.12 11.89 0.32
CA LEU A 105 9.50 12.48 -0.86
C LEU A 105 10.07 13.85 -1.22
N LEU A 106 10.83 14.49 -0.30
CA LEU A 106 11.53 15.74 -0.56
C LEU A 106 12.78 15.57 -1.43
N LYS A 107 13.16 14.34 -1.75
CA LYS A 107 14.22 14.10 -2.74
C LYS A 107 13.75 14.55 -4.12
N PHE A 108 14.64 15.19 -4.88
CA PHE A 108 14.31 15.76 -6.19
C PHE A 108 13.60 14.81 -7.16
N ARG A 109 13.99 13.53 -7.16
CA ARG A 109 13.36 12.49 -7.98
C ARG A 109 11.86 12.29 -7.72
N TYR A 110 11.38 12.54 -6.49
CA TYR A 110 9.96 12.51 -6.15
C TYR A 110 9.30 13.86 -6.39
N LEU A 111 9.92 14.96 -5.91
CA LEU A 111 9.34 16.30 -6.00
C LEU A 111 9.04 16.69 -7.44
N SER A 112 9.98 16.48 -8.36
CA SER A 112 9.77 16.79 -9.78
C SER A 112 8.59 16.01 -10.36
N LYS A 113 8.51 14.71 -10.10
CA LYS A 113 7.43 13.87 -10.61
C LYS A 113 6.07 14.23 -10.00
N LEU A 114 6.03 14.53 -8.71
CA LEU A 114 4.80 14.94 -8.01
C LEU A 114 4.35 16.35 -8.44
N PHE A 115 5.28 17.22 -8.80
CA PHE A 115 4.99 18.55 -9.30
C PHE A 115 4.35 18.53 -10.71
N PHE A 116 4.92 17.74 -11.61
CA PHE A 116 4.48 17.69 -13.01
C PHE A 116 3.32 16.70 -13.27
N ASN A 117 3.01 15.82 -12.31
CA ASN A 117 1.96 14.84 -12.46
C ASN A 117 0.97 14.94 -11.30
N ASP A 118 -0.27 15.22 -11.57
CA ASP A 118 -1.34 15.44 -10.58
C ASP A 118 -1.66 14.18 -9.77
N PHE A 119 -0.76 13.79 -8.86
CA PHE A 119 -0.97 12.70 -7.93
C PHE A 119 -1.60 13.18 -6.62
N LYS A 120 -2.57 12.41 -6.14
CA LYS A 120 -3.06 12.51 -4.77
C LYS A 120 -2.25 11.55 -3.90
N ILE A 121 -1.55 12.08 -2.89
CA ILE A 121 -0.72 11.28 -1.99
C ILE A 121 -1.61 10.76 -0.86
N ILE A 122 -1.64 9.43 -0.67
CA ILE A 122 -2.40 8.77 0.39
C ILE A 122 -1.51 8.56 1.61
N PHE A 123 -1.95 9.10 2.73
CA PHE A 123 -1.34 8.97 4.06
C PHE A 123 -2.24 8.11 4.96
N SER A 124 -1.66 7.32 5.85
CA SER A 124 -2.39 6.45 6.78
C SER A 124 -3.00 7.17 7.98
N SER A 125 -2.56 8.40 8.28
CA SER A 125 -3.05 9.20 9.41
C SER A 125 -2.74 10.68 9.23
N ASN A 126 -3.35 11.53 10.06
CA ASN A 126 -2.99 12.95 10.12
C ASN A 126 -1.54 13.16 10.59
N TYR A 127 -1.07 12.37 11.55
CA TYR A 127 0.33 12.39 11.96
C TYR A 127 1.25 12.09 10.77
N HIS A 128 0.98 11.02 10.02
CA HIS A 128 1.73 10.68 8.82
C HIS A 128 1.71 11.81 7.78
N LYS A 129 0.54 12.39 7.50
CA LYS A 129 0.41 13.55 6.60
C LYS A 129 1.27 14.73 7.04
N ASN A 130 1.37 15.00 8.35
CA ASN A 130 2.15 16.11 8.90
C ASN A 130 3.66 15.91 8.77
N THR A 131 4.14 14.69 8.45
CA THR A 131 5.56 14.46 8.10
C THR A 131 5.93 14.99 6.71
N TYR A 132 4.94 15.43 5.91
CA TYR A 132 5.14 16.00 4.58
C TYR A 132 4.77 17.50 4.61
N PRO A 133 5.70 18.41 4.25
CA PRO A 133 5.48 19.85 4.36
C PRO A 133 4.24 20.32 3.59
N PHE A 134 3.55 21.33 4.09
CA PHE A 134 2.33 21.83 3.47
C PHE A 134 2.56 22.40 2.06
N TRP A 135 3.73 23.00 1.81
CA TRP A 135 4.13 23.61 0.54
C TRP A 135 4.55 22.57 -0.52
N ALA A 136 4.85 21.34 -0.12
CA ALA A 136 5.36 20.33 -1.05
C ALA A 136 4.24 19.84 -1.99
N PRO A 137 4.57 19.50 -3.25
CA PRO A 137 3.60 19.19 -4.31
C PRO A 137 2.80 17.91 -4.02
N GLY A 138 1.65 17.79 -4.69
CA GLY A 138 0.72 16.68 -4.58
C GLY A 138 -0.40 16.93 -3.57
N LYS A 139 -1.63 16.64 -3.98
CA LYS A 139 -2.80 16.75 -3.10
C LYS A 139 -2.74 15.68 -2.01
N LYS A 140 -2.85 16.09 -0.76
CA LYS A 140 -2.72 15.22 0.42
C LYS A 140 -4.10 14.71 0.85
N ILE A 141 -4.25 13.40 0.93
CA ILE A 141 -5.46 12.75 1.47
C ILE A 141 -5.08 11.76 2.57
N VAL A 142 -5.95 11.60 3.55
CA VAL A 142 -5.76 10.63 4.64
C VAL A 142 -6.78 9.52 4.48
N ILE A 143 -6.29 8.30 4.33
CA ILE A 143 -7.08 7.07 4.32
C ILE A 143 -6.44 6.13 5.34
N PRO A 144 -7.04 5.94 6.53
CA PRO A 144 -6.48 5.06 7.54
C PRO A 144 -6.53 3.60 7.09
N TYR A 145 -5.64 2.78 7.66
CA TYR A 145 -5.70 1.34 7.45
C TYR A 145 -6.99 0.77 8.05
N GLY A 146 -7.59 -0.16 7.32
CA GLY A 146 -8.69 -0.96 7.83
C GLY A 146 -8.21 -2.02 8.82
N VAL A 147 -9.13 -2.47 9.65
CA VAL A 147 -8.93 -3.64 10.53
C VAL A 147 -9.78 -4.78 9.99
N SER A 148 -9.19 -5.98 9.87
CA SER A 148 -9.92 -7.15 9.39
C SER A 148 -11.13 -7.45 10.30
N THR A 149 -12.29 -7.69 9.71
CA THR A 149 -13.51 -8.12 10.40
C THR A 149 -13.35 -9.45 11.12
N ASN A 150 -12.33 -10.23 10.77
CA ASN A 150 -11.99 -11.50 11.43
C ASN A 150 -11.35 -11.30 12.81
N ILE A 151 -10.91 -10.08 13.14
CA ILE A 151 -10.42 -9.76 14.48
C ILE A 151 -11.61 -9.63 15.42
N LYS A 152 -11.94 -10.72 16.11
CA LYS A 152 -13.00 -10.74 17.12
C LYS A 152 -12.46 -10.16 18.42
N VAL A 153 -13.01 -9.03 18.84
CA VAL A 153 -12.78 -8.53 20.20
C VAL A 153 -13.48 -9.46 21.20
N ARG A 154 -12.71 -10.26 21.92
CA ARG A 154 -13.25 -11.01 23.06
C ARG A 154 -13.35 -10.07 24.25
N LYS A 155 -14.56 -9.75 24.69
CA LYS A 155 -14.78 -9.10 25.98
C LYS A 155 -14.31 -10.07 27.07
N LYS A 156 -13.19 -9.76 27.70
CA LYS A 156 -12.74 -10.50 28.89
C LYS A 156 -13.36 -9.87 30.13
N THR A 157 -13.90 -10.69 31.01
CA THR A 157 -14.50 -10.26 32.29
C THR A 157 -13.44 -9.90 33.32
N GLN A 158 -12.19 -10.35 33.11
CA GLN A 158 -11.05 -10.04 33.98
C GLN A 158 -9.90 -9.47 33.12
N PRO A 159 -9.10 -8.54 33.67
CA PRO A 159 -7.91 -8.08 32.99
C PRO A 159 -6.97 -9.25 32.71
N PRO A 160 -6.30 -9.29 31.55
CA PRO A 160 -5.31 -10.30 31.27
C PRO A 160 -4.11 -10.16 32.25
N PRO A 161 -3.37 -11.25 32.50
CA PRO A 161 -2.10 -11.13 33.22
C PRO A 161 -1.19 -10.14 32.50
N SER A 162 -0.31 -9.49 33.25
CA SER A 162 0.69 -8.58 32.66
C SER A 162 1.52 -9.32 31.62
N SER A 163 1.38 -8.93 30.38
CA SER A 163 2.07 -9.55 29.25
C SER A 163 2.44 -8.49 28.21
N ALA A 164 3.63 -8.59 27.66
CA ALA A 164 4.09 -7.79 26.54
C ALA A 164 4.15 -8.67 25.28
N ILE A 165 3.68 -8.13 24.15
CA ILE A 165 3.74 -8.82 22.87
C ILE A 165 4.58 -7.97 21.93
N PHE A 166 5.64 -8.56 21.38
CA PHE A 166 6.44 -7.94 20.35
C PHE A 166 6.08 -8.51 18.98
N THR A 167 5.49 -7.69 18.11
CA THR A 167 4.99 -8.11 16.79
C THR A 167 5.81 -7.55 15.63
N SER A 168 6.90 -6.85 15.91
CA SER A 168 7.77 -6.26 14.90
C SER A 168 8.92 -7.21 14.53
N ASN A 169 9.74 -6.83 13.55
CA ASN A 169 10.99 -7.53 13.27
C ASN A 169 11.90 -7.47 14.50
N PRO A 170 12.45 -8.59 14.97
CA PRO A 170 13.33 -8.64 16.16
C PRO A 170 14.50 -7.66 16.12
N LEU A 171 15.03 -7.36 14.93
CA LEU A 171 16.08 -6.35 14.73
C LEU A 171 15.63 -4.90 14.99
N ARG A 172 14.34 -4.69 15.31
CA ARG A 172 13.79 -3.39 15.68
C ARG A 172 13.59 -3.31 17.18
N GLU A 173 14.72 -3.21 17.92
CA GLU A 173 14.75 -2.90 19.36
C GLU A 173 14.03 -3.94 20.25
N LEU A 174 13.99 -5.23 19.85
CA LEU A 174 13.52 -6.29 20.75
C LEU A 174 14.39 -6.37 22.01
N ASP A 175 15.72 -6.23 21.87
CA ASP A 175 16.67 -6.26 22.97
C ASP A 175 16.34 -5.19 24.02
N TRP A 176 16.00 -3.97 23.55
CA TRP A 176 15.57 -2.89 24.45
C TRP A 176 14.31 -3.27 25.27
N LEU A 177 13.38 -4.04 24.68
CA LEU A 177 12.19 -4.51 25.41
C LEU A 177 12.52 -5.60 26.42
N LEU A 178 13.51 -6.46 26.13
CA LEU A 178 13.91 -7.56 27.01
C LEU A 178 14.78 -7.10 28.19
N ASP A 179 15.47 -5.97 28.07
CA ASP A 179 16.33 -5.39 29.08
C ASP A 179 15.58 -4.52 30.12
N ARG A 180 14.25 -4.42 30.01
CA ARG A 180 13.34 -3.64 30.88
C ARG A 180 12.46 -4.53 31.73
#